data_e0a8eee6de82afaa31348ec9eb295d96
#
_entry.id   e0a8eee6de82afaa31348ec9eb295d96
#
_cell.length_a   1.000
_cell.length_b   1.000
_cell.length_c   1.000
_cell.angle_alpha   90.00
_cell.angle_beta   90.00
_cell.angle_gamma   90.00
#
_symmetry.space_group_name_H-M   'P 1'
#
loop_
_entity.id
_entity.type
_entity.pdbx_description
1 polymer ?
#
loop_
_entity_poly.entity_id
_entity_poly.type
_entity_poly.pdbx_seq_one_letter_code
_entity_poly.pdbx_strand_id
1 'polypeptide(L)'
;MFIIRKIIVCIGLFFLCIKCFAQEKWSLQQCIDYALQNNVSIKKAEFNSQLSELNLNTAKNSRLPSVSGSLGHTNYFGRGPSRDGTYQDNNQMSTSGSISGSVTIFNGMRIKHQIKSLAAGFEATLEDLQKAKNDVILNITAYYLQVLQYKELVRIAASQIELSRLQVNRSQLFVDNGKMLESELLESKALWAQDKLNLTQNNNNLSTALLELSQALNRKSSAGFDVAEPSGDELLKTALHSLQAYDTTLLFSRIDDRPEIRSASLNLQSSWHNLRIAQAARYPSVSLSGGYSNSYYYSFVTGYNNAAFRQQLKNNGSEYVGINLSVPIFNGLATRNQIRASRINIKFQEVVLDETKMALRKEIETALQNAENAYQKYLSAQESYKAASESFRYENEKMKVGRSTVLDYNNAKTKMEKSESDMIQAKYEVIFNCKILDFYAQERFANN
;
A
#
# COMPACT_ATOMS: atom_id res chain seq x y z
N MET A 1 28.73 -5.45 57.93
CA MET A 1 29.21 -6.19 56.73
C MET A 1 28.05 -6.56 55.75
N PHE A 2 26.83 -6.84 56.20
CA PHE A 2 25.70 -7.23 55.35
C PHE A 2 25.06 -6.08 54.55
N ILE A 3 25.07 -4.84 55.03
CA ILE A 3 24.46 -3.65 54.39
C ILE A 3 25.29 -3.16 53.20
N ILE A 4 26.64 -3.20 53.34
CA ILE A 4 27.56 -2.78 52.27
C ILE A 4 27.46 -3.74 51.06
N ARG A 5 27.25 -5.02 51.29
CA ARG A 5 27.08 -6.05 50.23
C ARG A 5 25.79 -5.86 49.45
N LYS A 6 24.69 -5.42 50.11
CA LYS A 6 23.42 -5.10 49.43
C LYS A 6 23.51 -3.81 48.58
N ILE A 7 24.24 -2.80 49.04
CA ILE A 7 24.44 -1.55 48.30
C ILE A 7 25.31 -1.80 47.04
N ILE A 8 26.34 -2.61 47.12
CA ILE A 8 27.17 -2.97 45.96
C ILE A 8 26.39 -3.78 44.93
N VAL A 9 25.48 -4.68 45.37
CA VAL A 9 24.63 -5.45 44.47
C VAL A 9 23.56 -4.55 43.80
N CYS A 10 23.00 -3.57 44.53
CA CYS A 10 22.06 -2.60 43.94
C CYS A 10 22.73 -1.62 42.97
N ILE A 11 23.95 -1.18 43.23
CA ILE A 11 24.75 -0.35 42.31
C ILE A 11 25.17 -1.18 41.07
N GLY A 12 25.53 -2.45 41.24
CA GLY A 12 25.81 -3.36 40.12
C GLY A 12 24.60 -3.65 39.24
N LEU A 13 23.40 -3.80 39.84
CA LEU A 13 22.14 -3.93 39.08
C LEU A 13 21.72 -2.65 38.38
N PHE A 14 21.99 -1.48 38.95
CA PHE A 14 21.70 -0.20 38.34
C PHE A 14 22.62 0.09 37.13
N PHE A 15 23.87 -0.39 37.17
CA PHE A 15 24.78 -0.30 36.02
C PHE A 15 24.47 -1.31 34.90
N LEU A 16 23.76 -2.43 35.17
CA LEU A 16 23.31 -3.36 34.15
C LEU A 16 22.06 -2.88 33.39
N CYS A 17 21.33 -1.90 33.89
CA CYS A 17 20.14 -1.32 33.23
C CYS A 17 20.46 -0.14 32.32
N ILE A 18 21.69 0.33 32.23
CA ILE A 18 22.10 1.21 31.13
C ILE A 18 22.35 0.30 29.92
N LYS A 19 21.30 -0.28 29.39
CA LYS A 19 21.33 -0.64 27.97
C LYS A 19 21.63 0.67 27.26
N CYS A 20 22.88 0.80 26.85
CA CYS A 20 23.29 1.78 25.86
C CYS A 20 22.26 1.62 24.73
N PHE A 21 21.34 2.58 24.57
CA PHE A 21 20.59 2.76 23.34
C PHE A 21 21.63 3.16 22.30
N ALA A 22 22.47 2.20 21.89
CA ALA A 22 23.19 2.32 20.66
C ALA A 22 22.08 2.50 19.62
N GLN A 23 22.02 3.68 19.05
CA GLN A 23 21.10 4.05 17.98
C GLN A 23 21.32 3.00 16.88
N GLU A 24 20.42 2.01 16.84
CA GLU A 24 20.54 0.89 15.90
C GLU A 24 20.27 1.47 14.51
N LYS A 25 21.35 1.63 13.73
CA LYS A 25 21.24 2.13 12.37
C LYS A 25 20.62 1.04 11.50
N TRP A 26 19.48 1.33 10.92
CA TRP A 26 18.72 0.36 10.12
C TRP A 26 19.27 0.25 8.71
N SER A 27 19.51 -0.98 8.25
CA SER A 27 19.81 -1.26 6.85
C SER A 27 18.55 -1.12 5.98
N LEU A 28 18.74 -1.00 4.66
CA LEU A 28 17.63 -0.97 3.70
C LEU A 28 16.74 -2.22 3.86
N GLN A 29 17.35 -3.41 4.01
CA GLN A 29 16.61 -4.65 4.16
C GLN A 29 15.77 -4.67 5.44
N GLN A 30 16.32 -4.22 6.55
CA GLN A 30 15.56 -4.09 7.81
C GLN A 30 14.39 -3.12 7.69
N CYS A 31 14.57 -2.00 6.96
CA CYS A 31 13.48 -1.07 6.66
C CYS A 31 12.37 -1.73 5.83
N ILE A 32 12.73 -2.48 4.78
CA ILE A 32 11.80 -3.21 3.93
C ILE A 32 11.04 -4.26 4.74
N ASP A 33 11.73 -5.11 5.50
CA ASP A 33 11.12 -6.18 6.28
C ASP A 33 10.13 -5.63 7.33
N TYR A 34 10.51 -4.54 7.98
CA TYR A 34 9.62 -3.86 8.94
C TYR A 34 8.40 -3.24 8.24
N ALA A 35 8.60 -2.61 7.08
CA ALA A 35 7.50 -2.03 6.30
C ALA A 35 6.51 -3.09 5.83
N LEU A 36 7.00 -4.24 5.33
CA LEU A 36 6.16 -5.35 4.89
C LEU A 36 5.25 -5.89 6.01
N GLN A 37 5.70 -5.84 7.26
CA GLN A 37 4.91 -6.28 8.41
C GLN A 37 3.96 -5.22 8.97
N ASN A 38 4.32 -3.94 8.87
CA ASN A 38 3.66 -2.87 9.62
C ASN A 38 2.95 -1.83 8.75
N ASN A 39 3.22 -1.77 7.45
CA ASN A 39 2.67 -0.73 6.58
C ASN A 39 1.14 -0.84 6.45
N VAL A 40 0.46 0.31 6.56
CA VAL A 40 -1.00 0.40 6.54
C VAL A 40 -1.59 0.00 5.19
N SER A 41 -0.92 0.31 4.07
CA SER A 41 -1.40 -0.01 2.72
C SER A 41 -1.42 -1.53 2.50
N ILE A 42 -0.40 -2.24 2.97
CA ILE A 42 -0.34 -3.71 2.91
C ILE A 42 -1.46 -4.31 3.77
N LYS A 43 -1.63 -3.85 5.02
CA LYS A 43 -2.72 -4.33 5.89
C LYS A 43 -4.11 -4.10 5.29
N LYS A 44 -4.33 -2.96 4.63
CA LYS A 44 -5.59 -2.72 3.90
C LYS A 44 -5.80 -3.73 2.77
N ALA A 45 -4.76 -4.02 1.99
CA ALA A 45 -4.82 -5.00 0.91
C ALA A 45 -5.04 -6.43 1.45
N GLU A 46 -4.41 -6.79 2.59
CA GLU A 46 -4.65 -8.06 3.29
C GLU A 46 -6.09 -8.20 3.76
N PHE A 47 -6.66 -7.18 4.39
CA PHE A 47 -8.07 -7.21 4.80
C PHE A 47 -9.03 -7.28 3.61
N ASN A 48 -8.72 -6.62 2.49
CA ASN A 48 -9.50 -6.74 1.27
C ASN A 48 -9.47 -8.18 0.71
N SER A 49 -8.30 -8.84 0.73
CA SER A 49 -8.21 -10.24 0.31
C SER A 49 -8.99 -11.17 1.24
N GLN A 50 -8.94 -10.96 2.57
CA GLN A 50 -9.73 -11.73 3.54
C GLN A 50 -11.23 -11.53 3.34
N LEU A 51 -11.70 -10.31 3.08
CA LEU A 51 -13.10 -10.04 2.76
C LEU A 51 -13.52 -10.75 1.46
N SER A 52 -12.66 -10.76 0.44
CA SER A 52 -12.93 -11.47 -0.81
C SER A 52 -12.98 -12.99 -0.60
N GLU A 53 -12.11 -13.55 0.25
CA GLU A 53 -12.15 -14.95 0.66
C GLU A 53 -13.46 -15.33 1.37
N LEU A 54 -13.93 -14.47 2.30
CA LEU A 54 -15.21 -14.68 2.98
C LEU A 54 -16.38 -14.65 2.00
N ASN A 55 -16.37 -13.77 1.02
CA ASN A 55 -17.37 -13.73 -0.05
C ASN A 55 -17.37 -15.02 -0.89
N LEU A 56 -16.17 -15.53 -1.24
CA LEU A 56 -16.03 -16.82 -1.90
C LEU A 56 -16.58 -17.97 -1.03
N ASN A 57 -16.27 -17.99 0.26
CA ASN A 57 -16.74 -19.00 1.18
C ASN A 57 -18.27 -18.93 1.36
N THR A 58 -18.83 -17.72 1.42
CA THR A 58 -20.30 -17.51 1.43
C THR A 58 -20.94 -18.08 0.17
N ALA A 59 -20.35 -17.87 -0.99
CA ALA A 59 -20.84 -18.45 -2.24
C ALA A 59 -20.71 -19.98 -2.28
N LYS A 60 -19.63 -20.54 -1.76
CA LYS A 60 -19.48 -22.01 -1.60
C LYS A 60 -20.57 -22.58 -0.69
N ASN A 61 -20.87 -21.89 0.41
CA ASN A 61 -21.88 -22.30 1.39
C ASN A 61 -23.33 -22.13 0.89
N SER A 62 -23.56 -21.35 -0.17
CA SER A 62 -24.89 -21.25 -0.80
C SER A 62 -25.41 -22.57 -1.40
N ARG A 63 -24.58 -23.62 -1.43
CA ARG A 63 -24.99 -25.00 -1.76
C ARG A 63 -25.61 -25.73 -0.58
N LEU A 64 -25.40 -25.25 0.64
CA LEU A 64 -25.94 -25.86 1.85
C LEU A 64 -27.38 -25.43 2.06
N PRO A 65 -28.21 -26.25 2.75
CA PRO A 65 -29.53 -25.85 3.12
C PRO A 65 -29.51 -24.68 4.11
N SER A 66 -30.41 -23.72 3.91
CA SER A 66 -30.69 -22.69 4.90
C SER A 66 -31.86 -23.15 5.78
N VAL A 67 -31.74 -22.99 7.11
CA VAL A 67 -32.79 -23.30 8.08
C VAL A 67 -33.10 -22.03 8.86
N SER A 68 -34.38 -21.71 8.99
CA SER A 68 -34.86 -20.56 9.77
C SER A 68 -36.03 -20.96 10.67
N GLY A 69 -36.09 -20.34 11.84
CA GLY A 69 -37.22 -20.43 12.75
C GLY A 69 -37.93 -19.09 12.87
N SER A 70 -39.23 -19.11 12.96
CA SER A 70 -40.03 -17.92 13.22
C SER A 70 -41.08 -18.18 14.30
N LEU A 71 -41.34 -17.19 15.13
CA LEU A 71 -42.41 -17.13 16.09
C LEU A 71 -43.12 -15.79 15.94
N GLY A 72 -44.42 -15.87 15.71
CA GLY A 72 -45.26 -14.68 15.56
C GLY A 72 -46.42 -14.73 16.53
N HIS A 73 -46.76 -13.59 17.12
CA HIS A 73 -47.98 -13.41 17.91
C HIS A 73 -48.74 -12.19 17.38
N THR A 74 -50.02 -12.37 17.08
CA THR A 74 -50.85 -11.32 16.53
C THR A 74 -52.16 -11.28 17.26
N ASN A 75 -52.55 -10.10 17.73
CA ASN A 75 -53.90 -9.82 18.21
C ASN A 75 -54.64 -9.01 17.13
N TYR A 76 -55.76 -9.51 16.73
CA TYR A 76 -56.63 -8.83 15.76
C TYR A 76 -57.91 -8.35 16.46
N PHE A 77 -58.19 -7.07 16.34
CA PHE A 77 -59.38 -6.44 16.91
C PHE A 77 -60.19 -5.74 15.79
N GLY A 78 -61.44 -6.08 15.65
CA GLY A 78 -62.29 -5.47 14.63
C GLY A 78 -63.37 -6.39 14.10
N ARG A 79 -64.05 -5.97 13.04
CA ARG A 79 -65.10 -6.73 12.36
C ARG A 79 -64.58 -7.34 11.09
N GLY A 80 -64.91 -8.57 10.84
CA GLY A 80 -64.54 -9.31 9.62
C GLY A 80 -65.78 -9.89 8.92
N PRO A 81 -65.63 -10.31 7.64
CA PRO A 81 -66.72 -10.94 6.90
C PRO A 81 -66.99 -12.35 7.48
N SER A 82 -68.27 -12.64 7.75
CA SER A 82 -68.77 -13.99 8.06
C SER A 82 -69.11 -14.72 6.76
N ARG A 83 -69.35 -16.05 6.87
CA ARG A 83 -69.69 -16.93 5.75
C ARG A 83 -70.99 -16.54 5.03
N ASP A 84 -71.89 -15.83 5.72
CA ASP A 84 -73.15 -15.34 5.20
C ASP A 84 -73.09 -13.96 4.56
N GLY A 85 -71.86 -13.38 4.43
CA GLY A 85 -71.61 -12.05 3.84
C GLY A 85 -71.87 -10.89 4.80
N THR A 86 -72.23 -11.13 6.07
CA THR A 86 -72.36 -10.10 7.11
C THR A 86 -71.02 -9.81 7.79
N TYR A 87 -70.86 -8.62 8.37
CA TYR A 87 -69.69 -8.28 9.16
C TYR A 87 -69.99 -8.53 10.64
N GLN A 88 -69.19 -9.40 11.27
CA GLN A 88 -69.29 -9.73 12.68
C GLN A 88 -68.01 -9.38 13.42
N ASP A 89 -68.06 -9.27 14.74
CA ASP A 89 -66.88 -9.06 15.57
C ASP A 89 -65.91 -10.26 15.39
N ASN A 90 -64.67 -9.95 15.07
CA ASN A 90 -63.60 -10.95 14.82
C ASN A 90 -62.37 -10.65 15.68
N ASN A 91 -62.61 -10.48 16.99
CA ASN A 91 -61.52 -10.26 17.91
C ASN A 91 -60.85 -11.60 18.21
N GLN A 92 -59.58 -11.73 17.91
CA GLN A 92 -58.88 -12.98 18.00
C GLN A 92 -57.38 -12.77 18.29
N MET A 93 -56.71 -13.75 18.90
CA MET A 93 -55.25 -13.82 18.93
C MET A 93 -54.79 -15.11 18.26
N SER A 94 -53.64 -15.00 17.64
CA SER A 94 -52.94 -16.12 17.00
C SER A 94 -51.49 -16.09 17.38
N THR A 95 -50.98 -17.24 17.81
CA THR A 95 -49.55 -17.45 18.01
C THR A 95 -49.13 -18.58 17.09
N SER A 96 -48.17 -18.34 16.23
CA SER A 96 -47.65 -19.35 15.30
C SER A 96 -46.13 -19.45 15.40
N GLY A 97 -45.63 -20.69 15.39
CA GLY A 97 -44.22 -21.00 15.34
C GLY A 97 -43.92 -21.88 14.14
N SER A 98 -42.83 -21.63 13.45
CA SER A 98 -42.40 -22.51 12.36
C SER A 98 -40.89 -22.65 12.31
N ILE A 99 -40.45 -23.81 11.85
CA ILE A 99 -39.06 -24.06 11.42
C ILE A 99 -39.14 -24.55 9.98
N SER A 100 -38.40 -23.87 9.09
CA SER A 100 -38.35 -24.23 7.67
C SER A 100 -36.95 -24.25 7.17
N GLY A 101 -36.66 -25.15 6.24
CA GLY A 101 -35.40 -25.28 5.56
C GLY A 101 -35.58 -25.35 4.06
N SER A 102 -34.61 -24.79 3.31
CA SER A 102 -34.63 -24.91 1.87
C SER A 102 -33.21 -25.07 1.30
N VAL A 103 -33.09 -25.78 0.19
CA VAL A 103 -31.84 -25.95 -0.55
C VAL A 103 -32.12 -25.89 -2.05
N THR A 104 -31.25 -25.17 -2.78
CA THR A 104 -31.30 -25.15 -4.24
C THR A 104 -30.60 -26.37 -4.80
N ILE A 105 -31.34 -27.24 -5.50
CA ILE A 105 -30.79 -28.44 -6.16
C ILE A 105 -30.20 -28.09 -7.52
N PHE A 106 -30.88 -27.24 -8.28
CA PHE A 106 -30.47 -26.79 -9.61
C PHE A 106 -30.95 -25.39 -9.91
N ASN A 107 -30.10 -24.57 -10.52
CA ASN A 107 -30.41 -23.21 -10.95
C ASN A 107 -29.65 -22.80 -12.23
N GLY A 108 -29.57 -23.70 -13.22
CA GLY A 108 -28.86 -23.41 -14.46
C GLY A 108 -27.33 -23.27 -14.29
N MET A 109 -26.72 -23.91 -13.29
CA MET A 109 -25.29 -23.77 -12.94
C MET A 109 -24.88 -22.40 -12.40
N ARG A 110 -25.84 -21.54 -12.03
CA ARG A 110 -25.59 -20.17 -11.52
C ARG A 110 -24.64 -20.20 -10.31
N ILE A 111 -24.89 -21.03 -9.29
CA ILE A 111 -24.04 -21.15 -8.10
C ILE A 111 -22.63 -21.56 -8.47
N LYS A 112 -22.45 -22.52 -9.41
CA LYS A 112 -21.15 -22.98 -9.88
C LYS A 112 -20.34 -21.81 -10.49
N HIS A 113 -20.96 -21.02 -11.37
CA HIS A 113 -20.30 -19.88 -12.02
C HIS A 113 -20.08 -18.72 -11.06
N GLN A 114 -20.95 -18.51 -10.07
CA GLN A 114 -20.78 -17.52 -9.01
C GLN A 114 -19.54 -17.84 -8.16
N ILE A 115 -19.35 -19.10 -7.77
CA ILE A 115 -18.15 -19.53 -7.04
C ILE A 115 -16.90 -19.32 -7.90
N LYS A 116 -16.93 -19.65 -9.20
CA LYS A 116 -15.78 -19.43 -10.09
C LYS A 116 -15.46 -17.95 -10.32
N SER A 117 -16.48 -17.11 -10.43
CA SER A 117 -16.32 -15.66 -10.56
C SER A 117 -15.66 -15.08 -9.32
N LEU A 118 -16.16 -15.46 -8.12
CA LEU A 118 -15.60 -14.99 -6.85
C LEU A 118 -14.23 -15.61 -6.54
N ALA A 119 -13.94 -16.82 -7.02
CA ALA A 119 -12.61 -17.42 -6.91
C ALA A 119 -11.59 -16.62 -7.73
N ALA A 120 -11.89 -16.31 -8.99
CA ALA A 120 -11.04 -15.44 -9.80
C ALA A 120 -10.88 -14.03 -9.19
N GLY A 121 -11.96 -13.47 -8.63
CA GLY A 121 -11.91 -12.20 -7.90
C GLY A 121 -11.03 -12.25 -6.65
N PHE A 122 -11.07 -13.34 -5.88
CA PHE A 122 -10.19 -13.54 -4.73
C PHE A 122 -8.71 -13.66 -5.15
N GLU A 123 -8.41 -14.46 -6.18
CA GLU A 123 -7.06 -14.55 -6.73
C GLU A 123 -6.57 -13.17 -7.23
N ALA A 124 -7.43 -12.37 -7.87
CA ALA A 124 -7.09 -11.00 -8.27
C ALA A 124 -6.69 -10.13 -7.07
N THR A 125 -7.40 -10.23 -5.94
CA THR A 125 -7.03 -9.47 -4.72
C THR A 125 -5.72 -9.92 -4.09
N LEU A 126 -5.29 -11.16 -4.29
CA LEU A 126 -3.96 -11.63 -3.86
C LEU A 126 -2.85 -11.02 -4.73
N GLU A 127 -3.07 -10.89 -6.04
CA GLU A 127 -2.14 -10.19 -6.93
C GLU A 127 -2.10 -8.68 -6.61
N ASP A 128 -3.24 -8.05 -6.28
CA ASP A 128 -3.29 -6.66 -5.82
C ASP A 128 -2.53 -6.47 -4.49
N LEU A 129 -2.57 -7.45 -3.58
CA LEU A 129 -1.76 -7.45 -2.36
C LEU A 129 -0.27 -7.53 -2.70
N GLN A 130 0.12 -8.36 -3.67
CA GLN A 130 1.51 -8.45 -4.10
C GLN A 130 1.97 -7.14 -4.74
N LYS A 131 1.14 -6.48 -5.55
CA LYS A 131 1.40 -5.14 -6.08
C LYS A 131 1.61 -4.14 -4.94
N ALA A 132 0.73 -4.12 -3.94
CA ALA A 132 0.87 -3.21 -2.80
C ALA A 132 2.18 -3.42 -2.02
N LYS A 133 2.63 -4.68 -1.86
CA LYS A 133 3.95 -4.98 -1.28
C LYS A 133 5.09 -4.42 -2.12
N ASN A 134 5.02 -4.60 -3.43
CA ASN A 134 6.00 -4.08 -4.38
C ASN A 134 6.09 -2.55 -4.34
N ASP A 135 4.95 -1.86 -4.34
CA ASP A 135 4.88 -0.40 -4.25
C ASP A 135 5.51 0.11 -2.94
N VAL A 136 5.28 -0.59 -1.83
CA VAL A 136 5.90 -0.24 -0.53
C VAL A 136 7.41 -0.44 -0.57
N ILE A 137 7.93 -1.52 -1.15
CA ILE A 137 9.38 -1.76 -1.29
C ILE A 137 10.03 -0.62 -2.08
N LEU A 138 9.46 -0.22 -3.21
CA LEU A 138 9.98 0.88 -4.04
C LEU A 138 9.97 2.20 -3.27
N ASN A 139 8.87 2.53 -2.58
CA ASN A 139 8.76 3.75 -1.80
C ASN A 139 9.77 3.81 -0.65
N ILE A 140 9.93 2.71 0.10
CA ILE A 140 10.92 2.64 1.19
C ILE A 140 12.34 2.79 0.63
N THR A 141 12.64 2.17 -0.51
CA THR A 141 13.93 2.31 -1.18
C THR A 141 14.20 3.77 -1.58
N ALA A 142 13.20 4.47 -2.11
CA ALA A 142 13.30 5.89 -2.46
C ALA A 142 13.63 6.76 -1.25
N TYR A 143 12.84 6.64 -0.16
CA TYR A 143 13.07 7.40 1.06
C TYR A 143 14.40 7.08 1.74
N TYR A 144 14.81 5.81 1.72
CA TYR A 144 16.11 5.40 2.27
C TYR A 144 17.28 6.05 1.51
N LEU A 145 17.26 6.02 0.18
CA LEU A 145 18.29 6.66 -0.66
C LEU A 145 18.29 8.19 -0.52
N GLN A 146 17.13 8.79 -0.35
CA GLN A 146 17.00 10.23 -0.05
C GLN A 146 17.67 10.61 1.27
N VAL A 147 17.51 9.79 2.32
CA VAL A 147 18.22 9.98 3.59
C VAL A 147 19.73 9.88 3.40
N LEU A 148 20.23 8.88 2.64
CA LEU A 148 21.66 8.74 2.36
C LEU A 148 22.21 9.95 1.59
N GLN A 149 21.48 10.45 0.61
CA GLN A 149 21.83 11.65 -0.14
C GLN A 149 22.00 12.87 0.78
N TYR A 150 21.01 13.14 1.65
CA TYR A 150 21.10 14.28 2.58
C TYR A 150 22.19 14.10 3.63
N LYS A 151 22.47 12.89 4.09
CA LYS A 151 23.63 12.63 4.96
C LYS A 151 24.95 12.99 4.30
N GLU A 152 25.12 12.65 3.01
CA GLU A 152 26.32 13.00 2.27
C GLU A 152 26.42 14.52 2.06
N LEU A 153 25.32 15.20 1.73
CA LEU A 153 25.26 16.66 1.61
C LEU A 153 25.56 17.39 2.93
N VAL A 154 25.06 16.88 4.06
CA VAL A 154 25.39 17.42 5.41
C VAL A 154 26.89 17.29 5.69
N ARG A 155 27.48 16.12 5.39
CA ARG A 155 28.92 15.89 5.60
C ARG A 155 29.78 16.87 4.80
N ILE A 156 29.39 17.14 3.55
CA ILE A 156 30.10 18.09 2.70
C ILE A 156 29.90 19.52 3.20
N ALA A 157 28.68 19.94 3.48
CA ALA A 157 28.42 21.27 4.03
C ALA A 157 29.17 21.54 5.34
N ALA A 158 29.33 20.52 6.19
CA ALA A 158 30.15 20.63 7.40
C ALA A 158 31.64 20.85 7.09
N SER A 159 32.20 20.19 6.08
CA SER A 159 33.59 20.42 5.64
C SER A 159 33.79 21.81 5.01
N GLN A 160 32.77 22.31 4.30
CA GLN A 160 32.80 23.64 3.67
C GLN A 160 32.82 24.77 4.71
N ILE A 161 32.08 24.64 5.81
CA ILE A 161 32.12 25.59 6.94
C ILE A 161 33.53 25.68 7.51
N GLU A 162 34.21 24.56 7.66
CA GLU A 162 35.57 24.56 8.22
C GLU A 162 36.56 25.29 7.30
N LEU A 163 36.45 25.08 5.98
CA LEU A 163 37.25 25.81 4.98
C LEU A 163 36.97 27.32 5.06
N SER A 164 35.73 27.76 5.11
CA SER A 164 35.38 29.17 5.23
C SER A 164 35.84 29.78 6.56
N ARG A 165 35.77 29.02 7.66
CA ARG A 165 36.27 29.45 8.97
C ARG A 165 37.78 29.72 8.92
N LEU A 166 38.54 28.82 8.29
CA LEU A 166 39.99 29.01 8.09
C LEU A 166 40.28 30.22 7.23
N GLN A 167 39.48 30.49 6.17
CA GLN A 167 39.61 31.66 5.35
C GLN A 167 39.33 32.97 6.10
N VAL A 168 38.25 33.02 6.93
CA VAL A 168 37.95 34.17 7.78
C VAL A 168 39.11 34.49 8.74
N ASN A 169 39.66 33.46 9.41
CA ASN A 169 40.79 33.61 10.34
C ASN A 169 42.01 34.21 9.59
N ARG A 170 42.27 33.74 8.38
CA ARG A 170 43.35 34.23 7.54
C ARG A 170 43.12 35.70 7.09
N SER A 171 41.93 36.02 6.61
CA SER A 171 41.56 37.38 6.24
C SER A 171 41.68 38.34 7.43
N GLN A 172 41.29 37.93 8.62
CA GLN A 172 41.45 38.72 9.84
C GLN A 172 42.91 39.03 10.14
N LEU A 173 43.82 38.03 10.06
CA LEU A 173 45.23 38.24 10.27
C LEU A 173 45.85 39.21 9.22
N PHE A 174 45.35 39.17 7.99
CA PHE A 174 45.85 40.10 6.96
C PHE A 174 45.34 41.53 7.14
N VAL A 175 44.11 41.73 7.59
CA VAL A 175 43.57 43.06 7.98
C VAL A 175 44.33 43.60 9.16
N ASP A 176 44.55 42.81 10.22
CA ASP A 176 45.30 43.22 11.42
C ASP A 176 46.74 43.63 11.11
N ASN A 177 47.32 43.11 10.04
CA ASN A 177 48.65 43.44 9.56
C ASN A 177 48.64 44.51 8.44
N GLY A 178 47.49 45.12 8.13
CA GLY A 178 47.36 46.18 7.10
C GLY A 178 47.57 45.67 5.65
N LYS A 179 47.45 44.36 5.42
CA LYS A 179 47.71 43.72 4.08
C LYS A 179 46.41 43.43 3.32
N MET A 180 45.27 43.70 3.89
CA MET A 180 43.95 43.40 3.31
C MET A 180 42.93 44.47 3.78
N LEU A 181 41.97 44.79 2.95
CA LEU A 181 40.89 45.73 3.29
C LEU A 181 39.85 45.05 4.23
N GLU A 182 39.25 45.82 5.10
CA GLU A 182 38.18 45.36 5.97
C GLU A 182 36.97 44.83 5.17
N SER A 183 36.68 45.41 4.00
CA SER A 183 35.63 44.94 3.08
C SER A 183 35.83 43.51 2.66
N GLU A 184 37.06 43.08 2.37
CA GLU A 184 37.38 41.70 1.97
C GLU A 184 37.22 40.70 3.14
N LEU A 185 37.46 41.13 4.37
CA LEU A 185 37.16 40.35 5.58
C LEU A 185 35.65 40.19 5.75
N LEU A 186 34.89 41.25 5.51
CA LEU A 186 33.42 41.19 5.59
C LEU A 186 32.84 40.24 4.55
N GLU A 187 33.39 40.22 3.31
CA GLU A 187 33.02 39.23 2.27
C GLU A 187 33.32 37.79 2.73
N SER A 188 34.47 37.55 3.33
CA SER A 188 34.82 36.21 3.87
C SER A 188 33.87 35.80 4.99
N LYS A 189 33.48 36.75 5.88
CA LYS A 189 32.48 36.49 6.96
C LYS A 189 31.09 36.23 6.36
N ALA A 190 30.70 36.93 5.32
CA ALA A 190 29.42 36.72 4.64
C ALA A 190 29.35 35.31 4.00
N LEU A 191 30.42 34.85 3.34
CA LEU A 191 30.47 33.49 2.79
C LEU A 191 30.41 32.43 3.90
N TRP A 192 31.13 32.60 4.99
CA TRP A 192 31.05 31.71 6.15
C TRP A 192 29.63 31.64 6.77
N ALA A 193 28.92 32.78 6.84
CA ALA A 193 27.54 32.80 7.27
C ALA A 193 26.61 32.06 6.28
N GLN A 194 26.86 32.20 4.99
CA GLN A 194 26.13 31.46 3.94
C GLN A 194 26.35 29.95 4.05
N ASP A 195 27.57 29.48 4.29
CA ASP A 195 27.86 28.07 4.48
C ASP A 195 27.16 27.49 5.74
N LYS A 196 27.09 28.28 6.83
CA LYS A 196 26.31 27.90 8.02
C LYS A 196 24.83 27.75 7.70
N LEU A 197 24.27 28.66 6.89
CA LEU A 197 22.88 28.56 6.44
C LEU A 197 22.68 27.30 5.60
N ASN A 198 23.59 26.99 4.68
CA ASN A 198 23.53 25.77 3.83
C ASN A 198 23.57 24.51 4.71
N LEU A 199 24.44 24.43 5.72
CA LEU A 199 24.47 23.29 6.64
C LEU A 199 23.16 23.17 7.40
N THR A 200 22.63 24.28 7.90
CA THR A 200 21.34 24.28 8.62
C THR A 200 20.22 23.74 7.72
N GLN A 201 20.20 24.17 6.47
CA GLN A 201 19.21 23.73 5.49
C GLN A 201 19.33 22.23 5.16
N ASN A 202 20.56 21.74 4.95
CA ASN A 202 20.78 20.31 4.73
C ASN A 202 20.43 19.46 5.96
N ASN A 203 20.69 19.93 7.18
CA ASN A 203 20.25 19.26 8.40
C ASN A 203 18.72 19.20 8.52
N ASN A 204 18.02 20.29 8.18
CA ASN A 204 16.56 20.31 8.15
C ASN A 204 16.01 19.33 7.11
N ASN A 205 16.59 19.29 5.91
CA ASN A 205 16.21 18.36 4.85
C ASN A 205 16.45 16.90 5.30
N LEU A 206 17.59 16.62 5.94
CA LEU A 206 17.88 15.29 6.51
C LEU A 206 16.84 14.90 7.56
N SER A 207 16.51 15.84 8.47
CA SER A 207 15.50 15.58 9.49
C SER A 207 14.12 15.30 8.90
N THR A 208 13.76 16.02 7.84
CA THR A 208 12.51 15.78 7.09
C THR A 208 12.53 14.42 6.40
N ALA A 209 13.62 14.06 5.70
CA ALA A 209 13.75 12.77 5.04
C ALA A 209 13.69 11.59 6.03
N LEU A 210 14.32 11.71 7.20
CA LEU A 210 14.20 10.72 8.28
C LEU A 210 12.77 10.60 8.82
N LEU A 211 12.06 11.72 8.93
CA LEU A 211 10.65 11.73 9.32
C LEU A 211 9.78 11.03 8.27
N GLU A 212 9.95 11.35 6.99
CA GLU A 212 9.22 10.74 5.87
C GLU A 212 9.44 9.22 5.82
N LEU A 213 10.70 8.77 5.92
CA LEU A 213 11.02 7.34 6.00
C LEU A 213 10.37 6.69 7.23
N SER A 214 10.46 7.32 8.41
CA SER A 214 9.83 6.81 9.64
C SER A 214 8.30 6.70 9.51
N GLN A 215 7.65 7.65 8.86
CA GLN A 215 6.21 7.62 8.59
C GLN A 215 5.85 6.53 7.56
N ALA A 216 6.64 6.38 6.50
CA ALA A 216 6.45 5.32 5.51
C ALA A 216 6.59 3.91 6.13
N LEU A 217 7.47 3.76 7.12
CA LEU A 217 7.60 2.57 7.95
C LEU A 217 6.44 2.38 8.94
N ASN A 218 5.55 3.37 9.09
CA ASN A 218 4.48 3.37 10.10
C ASN A 218 5.00 3.25 11.55
N ARG A 219 6.14 3.88 11.85
CA ARG A 219 6.67 3.95 13.23
C ARG A 219 5.90 4.97 14.05
N LYS A 220 5.72 4.68 15.34
CA LYS A 220 5.04 5.59 16.29
C LYS A 220 5.84 6.84 16.60
N SER A 221 7.17 6.82 16.44
CA SER A 221 8.07 7.94 16.69
C SER A 221 9.28 7.87 15.77
N SER A 222 9.72 9.01 15.27
CA SER A 222 10.98 9.18 14.54
C SER A 222 12.17 9.41 15.48
N ALA A 223 11.95 9.63 16.78
CA ALA A 223 13.01 9.91 17.75
C ALA A 223 13.98 8.73 17.83
N GLY A 224 15.27 9.02 17.69
CA GLY A 224 16.34 8.02 17.76
C GLY A 224 16.41 7.08 16.54
N PHE A 225 15.68 7.37 15.46
CA PHE A 225 15.76 6.61 14.21
C PHE A 225 16.90 7.11 13.34
N ASP A 226 17.72 6.21 12.86
CA ASP A 226 18.79 6.49 11.91
C ASP A 226 18.99 5.29 10.96
N VAL A 227 19.63 5.52 9.82
CA VAL A 227 19.89 4.50 8.81
C VAL A 227 21.39 4.21 8.69
N ALA A 228 21.72 2.96 8.35
CA ALA A 228 23.08 2.56 8.01
C ALA A 228 23.54 3.26 6.72
N GLU A 229 24.82 3.59 6.67
CA GLU A 229 25.44 4.32 5.56
C GLU A 229 26.38 3.37 4.79
N PRO A 230 25.86 2.59 3.83
CA PRO A 230 26.75 1.88 2.91
C PRO A 230 27.51 2.92 2.06
N SER A 231 28.70 2.53 1.57
CA SER A 231 29.48 3.42 0.71
C SER A 231 28.67 3.78 -0.54
N GLY A 232 28.43 5.08 -0.75
CA GLY A 232 27.72 5.57 -1.94
C GLY A 232 28.42 5.19 -3.25
N ASP A 233 29.73 5.03 -3.23
CA ASP A 233 30.52 4.64 -4.41
C ASP A 233 30.36 3.14 -4.70
N GLU A 234 30.19 2.30 -3.68
CA GLU A 234 29.90 0.87 -3.83
C GLU A 234 28.49 0.67 -4.38
N LEU A 235 27.50 1.41 -3.85
CA LEU A 235 26.14 1.42 -4.38
C LEU A 235 26.11 1.85 -5.85
N LEU A 236 26.87 2.90 -6.22
CA LEU A 236 26.95 3.37 -7.60
C LEU A 236 27.58 2.32 -8.52
N LYS A 237 28.69 1.68 -8.12
CA LYS A 237 29.34 0.62 -8.91
C LYS A 237 28.38 -0.54 -9.17
N THR A 238 27.64 -0.96 -8.16
CA THR A 238 26.63 -2.01 -8.30
C THR A 238 25.52 -1.59 -9.26
N ALA A 239 25.01 -0.36 -9.13
CA ALA A 239 23.97 0.18 -9.99
C ALA A 239 24.40 0.27 -11.46
N LEU A 240 25.64 0.73 -11.72
CA LEU A 240 26.18 0.82 -13.08
C LEU A 240 26.42 -0.54 -13.73
N HIS A 241 26.86 -1.52 -12.94
CA HIS A 241 27.00 -2.89 -13.43
C HIS A 241 25.63 -3.46 -13.86
N SER A 242 24.59 -3.24 -13.06
CA SER A 242 23.23 -3.64 -13.41
C SER A 242 22.76 -2.94 -14.70
N LEU A 243 22.95 -1.62 -14.83
CA LEU A 243 22.53 -0.85 -16.00
C LEU A 243 23.10 -1.38 -17.32
N GLN A 244 24.36 -1.82 -17.31
CA GLN A 244 25.02 -2.40 -18.50
C GLN A 244 24.54 -3.82 -18.84
N ALA A 245 23.98 -4.53 -17.88
CA ALA A 245 23.56 -5.92 -18.00
C ALA A 245 22.09 -6.09 -18.45
N TYR A 246 21.29 -5.01 -18.48
CA TYR A 246 19.88 -5.11 -18.84
C TYR A 246 19.67 -5.39 -20.33
N ASP A 247 19.04 -6.51 -20.62
CA ASP A 247 18.42 -6.81 -21.91
C ASP A 247 16.96 -6.32 -21.91
N THR A 248 16.69 -5.31 -22.75
CA THR A 248 15.34 -4.74 -22.90
C THR A 248 14.33 -5.80 -23.32
N THR A 249 14.74 -6.79 -24.10
CA THR A 249 13.87 -7.89 -24.53
C THR A 249 13.40 -8.72 -23.35
N LEU A 250 14.26 -8.97 -22.37
CA LEU A 250 13.92 -9.70 -21.14
C LEU A 250 12.94 -8.94 -20.26
N LEU A 251 13.11 -7.60 -20.12
CA LEU A 251 12.18 -6.77 -19.35
C LEU A 251 10.75 -6.83 -19.88
N PHE A 252 10.60 -6.82 -21.22
CA PHE A 252 9.28 -6.84 -21.85
C PHE A 252 8.67 -8.26 -21.94
N SER A 253 9.47 -9.31 -22.01
CA SER A 253 8.98 -10.69 -22.07
C SER A 253 8.23 -11.12 -20.80
N ARG A 254 8.48 -10.46 -19.66
CA ARG A 254 7.91 -10.77 -18.35
C ARG A 254 6.73 -9.89 -17.93
N ILE A 255 6.23 -9.04 -18.84
CA ILE A 255 5.10 -8.15 -18.54
C ILE A 255 3.87 -8.94 -18.09
N ASP A 256 3.56 -10.05 -18.75
CA ASP A 256 2.38 -10.86 -18.45
C ASP A 256 2.43 -11.56 -17.07
N ASP A 257 3.62 -11.69 -16.47
CA ASP A 257 3.80 -12.29 -15.14
C ASP A 257 3.64 -11.30 -14.00
N ARG A 258 3.49 -10.03 -14.31
CA ARG A 258 3.35 -8.98 -13.30
C ARG A 258 2.00 -9.03 -12.57
N PRO A 259 1.99 -8.76 -11.24
CA PRO A 259 0.77 -8.80 -10.44
C PRO A 259 -0.38 -7.97 -11.02
N GLU A 260 -0.08 -6.78 -11.56
CA GLU A 260 -1.06 -5.87 -12.16
C GLU A 260 -1.78 -6.52 -13.36
N ILE A 261 -1.02 -7.20 -14.22
CA ILE A 261 -1.55 -7.86 -15.42
C ILE A 261 -2.32 -9.12 -15.04
N ARG A 262 -1.80 -9.88 -14.06
CA ARG A 262 -2.46 -11.09 -13.55
C ARG A 262 -3.79 -10.73 -12.87
N SER A 263 -3.82 -9.68 -12.06
CA SER A 263 -5.06 -9.17 -11.46
C SER A 263 -6.09 -8.76 -12.52
N ALA A 264 -5.68 -7.98 -13.54
CA ALA A 264 -6.57 -7.59 -14.63
C ALA A 264 -7.07 -8.79 -15.44
N SER A 265 -6.22 -9.79 -15.71
CA SER A 265 -6.58 -11.03 -16.39
C SER A 265 -7.59 -11.86 -15.59
N LEU A 266 -7.42 -11.96 -14.27
CA LEU A 266 -8.33 -12.65 -13.35
C LEU A 266 -9.68 -11.94 -13.27
N ASN A 267 -9.70 -10.60 -13.29
CA ASN A 267 -10.93 -9.81 -13.35
C ASN A 267 -11.68 -10.02 -14.69
N LEU A 268 -10.96 -10.13 -15.79
CA LEU A 268 -11.55 -10.53 -17.07
C LEU A 268 -12.14 -11.94 -17.00
N GLN A 269 -11.44 -12.92 -16.41
CA GLN A 269 -11.97 -14.27 -16.19
C GLN A 269 -13.23 -14.28 -15.31
N SER A 270 -13.26 -13.45 -14.25
CA SER A 270 -14.45 -13.24 -13.42
C SER A 270 -15.65 -12.75 -14.27
N SER A 271 -15.40 -11.81 -15.19
CA SER A 271 -16.43 -11.27 -16.10
C SER A 271 -17.01 -12.35 -17.04
N TRP A 272 -16.18 -13.27 -17.52
CA TRP A 272 -16.66 -14.42 -18.32
C TRP A 272 -17.60 -15.31 -17.48
N HIS A 273 -17.30 -15.53 -16.21
CA HIS A 273 -18.20 -16.25 -15.33
C HIS A 273 -19.48 -15.48 -15.02
N ASN A 274 -19.42 -14.15 -14.90
CA ASN A 274 -20.59 -13.29 -14.73
C ASN A 274 -21.55 -13.35 -15.93
N LEU A 275 -21.01 -13.47 -17.17
CA LEU A 275 -21.82 -13.74 -18.33
C LEU A 275 -22.55 -15.11 -18.20
N ARG A 276 -21.89 -16.16 -17.72
CA ARG A 276 -22.52 -17.46 -17.49
C ARG A 276 -23.60 -17.40 -16.41
N ILE A 277 -23.39 -16.61 -15.36
CA ILE A 277 -24.42 -16.34 -14.34
C ILE A 277 -25.66 -15.66 -14.96
N ALA A 278 -25.46 -14.67 -15.81
CA ALA A 278 -26.58 -14.01 -16.52
C ALA A 278 -27.30 -15.00 -17.47
N GLN A 279 -26.58 -15.88 -18.16
CA GLN A 279 -27.15 -16.90 -19.00
C GLN A 279 -27.94 -17.95 -18.22
N ALA A 280 -27.54 -18.25 -16.98
CA ALA A 280 -28.20 -19.21 -16.09
C ALA A 280 -29.66 -18.82 -15.80
N ALA A 281 -30.00 -17.54 -15.84
CA ALA A 281 -31.37 -17.03 -15.65
C ALA A 281 -32.38 -17.46 -16.76
N ARG A 282 -31.92 -18.14 -17.81
CA ARG A 282 -32.77 -18.75 -18.85
C ARG A 282 -33.23 -20.17 -18.52
N TYR A 283 -32.55 -20.82 -17.57
CA TYR A 283 -32.81 -22.21 -17.23
C TYR A 283 -33.78 -22.31 -16.06
N PRO A 284 -34.51 -23.42 -15.95
CA PRO A 284 -35.32 -23.71 -14.80
C PRO A 284 -34.48 -23.77 -13.51
N SER A 285 -35.12 -23.48 -12.39
CA SER A 285 -34.56 -23.72 -11.06
C SER A 285 -35.40 -24.75 -10.29
N VAL A 286 -34.70 -25.62 -9.55
CA VAL A 286 -35.29 -26.64 -8.71
C VAL A 286 -34.80 -26.45 -7.28
N SER A 287 -35.72 -26.32 -6.34
CA SER A 287 -35.41 -26.24 -4.93
C SER A 287 -36.21 -27.31 -4.13
N LEU A 288 -35.59 -27.83 -3.08
CA LEU A 288 -36.21 -28.69 -2.08
C LEU A 288 -36.45 -27.83 -0.84
N SER A 289 -37.66 -27.90 -0.30
CA SER A 289 -38.01 -27.24 0.96
C SER A 289 -38.75 -28.20 1.87
N GLY A 290 -38.63 -27.98 3.18
CA GLY A 290 -39.37 -28.72 4.19
C GLY A 290 -39.48 -27.90 5.45
N GLY A 291 -40.51 -28.21 6.25
CA GLY A 291 -40.70 -27.47 7.48
C GLY A 291 -41.76 -28.11 8.39
N TYR A 292 -41.74 -27.63 9.59
CA TYR A 292 -42.73 -27.90 10.62
C TYR A 292 -43.31 -26.57 11.07
N SER A 293 -44.65 -26.51 11.24
CA SER A 293 -45.33 -25.35 11.79
C SER A 293 -46.38 -25.78 12.81
N ASN A 294 -46.62 -24.94 13.78
CA ASN A 294 -47.68 -25.13 14.76
C ASN A 294 -48.30 -23.77 15.09
N SER A 295 -49.58 -23.77 15.43
CA SER A 295 -50.29 -22.54 15.75
C SER A 295 -51.27 -22.72 16.87
N TYR A 296 -51.39 -21.70 17.70
CA TYR A 296 -52.42 -21.54 18.70
C TYR A 296 -53.31 -20.37 18.28
N TYR A 297 -54.61 -20.58 18.37
CA TYR A 297 -55.66 -19.62 18.04
C TYR A 297 -56.61 -19.46 19.19
N TYR A 298 -57.02 -18.25 19.52
CA TYR A 298 -57.99 -17.94 20.55
C TYR A 298 -58.91 -16.81 20.01
N SER A 299 -60.26 -17.08 20.02
CA SER A 299 -61.28 -16.10 19.66
C SER A 299 -61.87 -15.48 20.93
N PHE A 300 -61.94 -14.15 20.94
CA PHE A 300 -62.60 -13.40 22.01
C PHE A 300 -64.11 -13.21 21.73
N VAL A 301 -64.61 -13.76 20.63
CA VAL A 301 -66.02 -13.66 20.26
C VAL A 301 -66.87 -14.50 21.22
N THR A 302 -67.93 -13.89 21.77
CA THR A 302 -68.84 -14.56 22.74
C THR A 302 -69.53 -15.76 22.08
N GLY A 303 -69.50 -16.90 22.78
CA GLY A 303 -70.08 -18.17 22.26
C GLY A 303 -69.09 -19.00 21.42
N TYR A 304 -67.90 -18.54 21.15
CA TYR A 304 -66.88 -19.35 20.47
C TYR A 304 -66.21 -20.32 21.45
N ASN A 305 -66.26 -21.62 21.12
CA ASN A 305 -65.59 -22.65 21.95
C ASN A 305 -64.12 -22.79 21.60
N ASN A 306 -63.24 -22.14 22.38
CA ASN A 306 -61.81 -22.21 22.21
C ASN A 306 -61.26 -23.54 22.74
N ALA A 307 -60.56 -24.32 21.89
CA ALA A 307 -59.89 -25.51 22.35
C ALA A 307 -58.69 -25.12 23.27
N ALA A 308 -58.42 -25.94 24.28
CA ALA A 308 -57.34 -25.72 25.25
C ALA A 308 -55.99 -25.61 24.51
N PHE A 309 -55.09 -24.74 24.98
CA PHE A 309 -53.76 -24.49 24.42
C PHE A 309 -53.00 -25.81 24.16
N ARG A 310 -52.92 -26.70 25.14
CA ARG A 310 -52.22 -27.99 25.00
C ARG A 310 -52.82 -28.87 23.91
N GLN A 311 -54.15 -28.83 23.75
CA GLN A 311 -54.84 -29.59 22.72
C GLN A 311 -54.57 -29.04 21.32
N GLN A 312 -54.58 -27.72 21.19
CA GLN A 312 -54.24 -27.08 19.92
C GLN A 312 -52.79 -27.36 19.53
N LEU A 313 -51.81 -27.21 20.44
CA LEU A 313 -50.42 -27.56 20.18
C LEU A 313 -50.23 -29.01 19.71
N LYS A 314 -51.04 -29.93 20.22
CA LYS A 314 -51.01 -31.35 19.81
C LYS A 314 -51.60 -31.56 18.42
N ASN A 315 -52.66 -30.82 18.10
CA ASN A 315 -53.47 -31.07 16.90
C ASN A 315 -53.12 -30.17 15.70
N ASN A 316 -52.52 -29.00 15.92
CA ASN A 316 -52.25 -28.01 14.89
C ASN A 316 -50.86 -28.13 14.28
N GLY A 317 -50.06 -29.14 14.71
CA GLY A 317 -48.77 -29.41 14.08
C GLY A 317 -48.96 -29.86 12.63
N SER A 318 -48.18 -29.25 11.75
CA SER A 318 -48.18 -29.58 10.32
C SER A 318 -46.73 -29.67 9.80
N GLU A 319 -46.47 -30.73 9.06
CA GLU A 319 -45.18 -30.98 8.42
C GLU A 319 -45.36 -30.98 6.91
N TYR A 320 -44.35 -30.45 6.21
CA TYR A 320 -44.33 -30.51 4.74
C TYR A 320 -42.94 -30.77 4.22
N VAL A 321 -42.86 -31.45 3.09
CA VAL A 321 -41.70 -31.57 2.23
C VAL A 321 -42.16 -31.32 0.79
N GLY A 322 -41.49 -30.46 0.10
CA GLY A 322 -41.88 -30.08 -1.26
C GLY A 322 -40.70 -29.80 -2.19
N ILE A 323 -40.88 -30.15 -3.44
CA ILE A 323 -39.97 -29.77 -4.52
C ILE A 323 -40.65 -28.67 -5.33
N ASN A 324 -39.96 -27.55 -5.50
CA ASN A 324 -40.44 -26.43 -6.31
C ASN A 324 -39.64 -26.31 -7.60
N LEU A 325 -40.33 -26.39 -8.73
CA LEU A 325 -39.76 -26.13 -10.07
C LEU A 325 -40.24 -24.77 -10.56
N SER A 326 -39.32 -23.83 -10.79
CA SER A 326 -39.63 -22.51 -11.38
C SER A 326 -39.02 -22.43 -12.78
N VAL A 327 -39.88 -22.19 -13.76
CA VAL A 327 -39.48 -22.10 -15.19
C VAL A 327 -39.75 -20.67 -15.66
N PRO A 328 -38.70 -19.86 -15.99
CA PRO A 328 -38.87 -18.51 -16.50
C PRO A 328 -39.40 -18.56 -17.96
N ILE A 329 -40.63 -18.15 -18.21
CA ILE A 329 -41.23 -18.12 -19.56
C ILE A 329 -40.97 -16.79 -20.25
N PHE A 330 -41.34 -15.69 -19.58
CA PHE A 330 -41.17 -14.35 -20.10
C PHE A 330 -40.96 -13.35 -18.93
N ASN A 331 -39.95 -12.49 -19.03
CA ASN A 331 -39.60 -11.51 -17.98
C ASN A 331 -39.36 -10.10 -18.57
N GLY A 332 -40.11 -9.70 -19.58
CA GLY A 332 -39.97 -8.38 -20.19
C GLY A 332 -38.59 -8.13 -20.84
N LEU A 333 -37.94 -9.16 -21.37
CA LEU A 333 -36.57 -9.14 -21.95
C LEU A 333 -35.43 -8.80 -20.97
N ALA A 334 -35.70 -8.74 -19.67
CA ALA A 334 -34.71 -8.41 -18.66
C ALA A 334 -33.48 -9.33 -18.73
N THR A 335 -33.66 -10.64 -18.83
CA THR A 335 -32.55 -11.62 -18.99
C THR A 335 -31.72 -11.38 -20.26
N ARG A 336 -32.42 -11.02 -21.40
CA ARG A 336 -31.73 -10.70 -22.66
C ARG A 336 -30.81 -9.47 -22.50
N ASN A 337 -31.31 -8.42 -21.84
CA ASN A 337 -30.57 -7.18 -21.63
C ASN A 337 -29.41 -7.41 -20.64
N GLN A 338 -29.60 -8.21 -19.58
CA GLN A 338 -28.55 -8.56 -18.64
C GLN A 338 -27.40 -9.33 -19.32
N ILE A 339 -27.72 -10.25 -20.26
CA ILE A 339 -26.71 -10.96 -21.05
C ILE A 339 -25.95 -10.01 -21.96
N ARG A 340 -26.65 -9.05 -22.59
CA ARG A 340 -26.00 -8.01 -23.41
C ARG A 340 -25.08 -7.14 -22.57
N ALA A 341 -25.54 -6.68 -21.41
CA ALA A 341 -24.73 -5.90 -20.47
C ALA A 341 -23.46 -6.68 -20.04
N SER A 342 -23.59 -7.97 -19.69
CA SER A 342 -22.43 -8.80 -19.32
C SER A 342 -21.44 -8.97 -20.49
N ARG A 343 -21.90 -9.06 -21.74
CA ARG A 343 -21.02 -9.10 -22.92
C ARG A 343 -20.26 -7.78 -23.13
N ILE A 344 -20.94 -6.65 -22.90
CA ILE A 344 -20.27 -5.33 -22.96
C ILE A 344 -19.24 -5.23 -21.85
N ASN A 345 -19.55 -5.72 -20.64
CA ASN A 345 -18.60 -5.72 -19.53
C ASN A 345 -17.35 -6.56 -19.82
N ILE A 346 -17.47 -7.69 -20.53
CA ILE A 346 -16.29 -8.46 -20.97
C ILE A 346 -15.40 -7.61 -21.88
N LYS A 347 -15.98 -6.98 -22.92
CA LYS A 347 -15.22 -6.08 -23.79
C LYS A 347 -14.57 -4.92 -23.04
N PHE A 348 -15.28 -4.38 -22.05
CA PHE A 348 -14.70 -3.36 -21.17
C PHE A 348 -13.48 -3.89 -20.40
N GLN A 349 -13.56 -5.09 -19.83
CA GLN A 349 -12.44 -5.69 -19.11
C GLN A 349 -11.28 -6.10 -20.03
N GLU A 350 -11.55 -6.44 -21.30
CA GLU A 350 -10.52 -6.66 -22.33
C GLU A 350 -9.73 -5.36 -22.57
N VAL A 351 -10.42 -4.23 -22.73
CA VAL A 351 -9.78 -2.91 -22.89
C VAL A 351 -8.98 -2.52 -21.64
N VAL A 352 -9.51 -2.77 -20.42
CA VAL A 352 -8.80 -2.51 -19.15
C VAL A 352 -7.51 -3.33 -19.07
N LEU A 353 -7.54 -4.60 -19.49
CA LEU A 353 -6.33 -5.42 -19.53
C LEU A 353 -5.29 -4.87 -20.50
N ASP A 354 -5.70 -4.46 -21.70
CA ASP A 354 -4.81 -3.87 -22.69
C ASP A 354 -4.25 -2.52 -22.21
N GLU A 355 -5.08 -1.67 -21.59
CA GLU A 355 -4.66 -0.41 -20.96
C GLU A 355 -3.61 -0.66 -19.87
N THR A 356 -3.84 -1.66 -19.01
CA THR A 356 -2.90 -2.02 -17.94
C THR A 356 -1.55 -2.48 -18.52
N LYS A 357 -1.57 -3.27 -19.59
CA LYS A 357 -0.36 -3.70 -20.31
C LYS A 357 0.40 -2.51 -20.90
N MET A 358 -0.31 -1.60 -21.55
CA MET A 358 0.31 -0.39 -22.13
C MET A 358 0.87 0.53 -21.04
N ALA A 359 0.16 0.70 -19.93
CA ALA A 359 0.62 1.52 -18.80
C ALA A 359 1.92 0.95 -18.21
N LEU A 360 1.95 -0.35 -17.91
CA LEU A 360 3.15 -1.02 -17.37
C LEU A 360 4.32 -0.98 -18.35
N ARG A 361 4.07 -1.17 -19.65
CA ARG A 361 5.10 -1.02 -20.68
C ARG A 361 5.69 0.39 -20.67
N LYS A 362 4.84 1.41 -20.63
CA LYS A 362 5.26 2.82 -20.52
C LYS A 362 6.08 3.06 -19.26
N GLU A 363 5.68 2.50 -18.11
CA GLU A 363 6.44 2.63 -16.85
C GLU A 363 7.85 2.05 -16.98
N ILE A 364 8.00 0.86 -17.58
CA ILE A 364 9.30 0.21 -17.81
C ILE A 364 10.16 1.04 -18.79
N GLU A 365 9.58 1.50 -19.91
CA GLU A 365 10.26 2.35 -20.87
C GLU A 365 10.72 3.67 -20.23
N THR A 366 9.86 4.28 -19.41
CA THR A 366 10.19 5.51 -18.67
C THR A 366 11.30 5.26 -17.64
N ALA A 367 11.26 4.14 -16.92
CA ALA A 367 12.30 3.79 -15.96
C ALA A 367 13.66 3.60 -16.63
N LEU A 368 13.70 2.95 -17.80
CA LEU A 368 14.92 2.79 -18.62
C LEU A 368 15.46 4.14 -19.06
N GLN A 369 14.60 4.97 -19.65
CA GLN A 369 14.97 6.33 -20.11
C GLN A 369 15.50 7.18 -18.94
N ASN A 370 14.85 7.12 -17.78
CA ASN A 370 15.27 7.85 -16.59
C ASN A 370 16.64 7.38 -16.09
N ALA A 371 16.91 6.07 -16.10
CA ALA A 371 18.20 5.53 -15.70
C ALA A 371 19.33 5.97 -16.65
N GLU A 372 19.11 5.94 -17.96
CA GLU A 372 20.05 6.44 -18.96
C GLU A 372 20.30 7.95 -18.81
N ASN A 373 19.24 8.75 -18.68
CA ASN A 373 19.32 10.18 -18.48
C ASN A 373 20.05 10.55 -17.19
N ALA A 374 19.75 9.86 -16.09
CA ALA A 374 20.43 10.05 -14.81
C ALA A 374 21.92 9.73 -14.91
N TYR A 375 22.29 8.68 -15.64
CA TYR A 375 23.69 8.32 -15.87
C TYR A 375 24.44 9.39 -16.68
N GLN A 376 23.86 9.89 -17.77
CA GLN A 376 24.46 10.98 -18.56
C GLN A 376 24.59 12.27 -17.74
N LYS A 377 23.60 12.60 -16.93
CA LYS A 377 23.62 13.72 -15.99
C LYS A 377 24.74 13.57 -14.97
N TYR A 378 24.92 12.37 -14.40
CA TYR A 378 26.00 12.08 -13.46
C TYR A 378 27.38 12.27 -14.10
N LEU A 379 27.60 11.74 -15.31
CA LEU A 379 28.87 11.92 -16.02
C LEU A 379 29.18 13.42 -16.27
N SER A 380 28.19 14.19 -16.69
CA SER A 380 28.34 15.64 -16.93
C SER A 380 28.59 16.38 -15.60
N ALA A 381 27.91 16.03 -14.53
CA ALA A 381 28.12 16.64 -13.22
C ALA A 381 29.50 16.28 -12.64
N GLN A 382 30.00 15.06 -12.85
CA GLN A 382 31.32 14.60 -12.44
C GLN A 382 32.42 15.41 -13.15
N GLU A 383 32.32 15.62 -14.47
CA GLU A 383 33.27 16.45 -15.22
C GLU A 383 33.22 17.92 -14.79
N SER A 384 32.01 18.46 -14.54
CA SER A 384 31.84 19.81 -14.00
C SER A 384 32.50 19.98 -12.65
N TYR A 385 32.29 19.04 -11.73
CA TYR A 385 32.91 19.05 -10.40
C TYR A 385 34.42 18.96 -10.50
N LYS A 386 34.96 18.04 -11.32
CA LYS A 386 36.39 17.91 -11.54
C LYS A 386 37.03 19.21 -12.02
N ALA A 387 36.44 19.88 -13.02
CA ALA A 387 36.92 21.15 -13.53
C ALA A 387 36.80 22.27 -12.50
N ALA A 388 35.69 22.37 -11.76
CA ALA A 388 35.48 23.37 -10.73
C ALA A 388 36.40 23.17 -9.52
N SER A 389 36.65 21.92 -9.11
CA SER A 389 37.56 21.57 -8.04
C SER A 389 39.00 21.95 -8.36
N GLU A 390 39.47 21.66 -9.58
CA GLU A 390 40.80 22.09 -10.03
C GLU A 390 40.90 23.62 -10.12
N SER A 391 39.88 24.31 -10.64
CA SER A 391 39.83 25.79 -10.67
C SER A 391 39.93 26.38 -9.26
N PHE A 392 39.18 25.83 -8.30
CA PHE A 392 39.25 26.26 -6.92
C PHE A 392 40.62 25.97 -6.29
N ARG A 393 41.23 24.82 -6.59
CA ARG A 393 42.58 24.49 -6.13
C ARG A 393 43.60 25.53 -6.59
N TYR A 394 43.56 25.96 -7.88
CA TYR A 394 44.42 26.97 -8.39
C TYR A 394 44.17 28.34 -7.76
N GLU A 395 42.93 28.77 -7.60
CA GLU A 395 42.59 30.04 -6.95
C GLU A 395 43.02 30.06 -5.47
N ASN A 396 42.87 28.95 -4.76
CA ASN A 396 43.33 28.79 -3.38
C ASN A 396 44.86 28.93 -3.26
N GLU A 397 45.63 28.35 -4.20
CA GLU A 397 47.12 28.52 -4.23
C GLU A 397 47.50 29.95 -4.57
N LYS A 398 46.86 30.62 -5.56
CA LYS A 398 47.07 32.05 -5.86
C LYS A 398 46.75 32.94 -4.64
N MET A 399 45.68 32.65 -3.94
CA MET A 399 45.27 33.37 -2.74
C MET A 399 46.32 33.23 -1.63
N LYS A 400 46.97 32.06 -1.48
CA LYS A 400 48.06 31.85 -0.53
C LYS A 400 49.26 32.75 -0.73
N VAL A 401 49.57 33.09 -2.00
CA VAL A 401 50.71 33.92 -2.39
C VAL A 401 50.30 35.38 -2.69
N GLY A 402 49.07 35.77 -2.37
CA GLY A 402 48.58 37.15 -2.57
C GLY A 402 48.33 37.51 -4.02
N ARG A 403 48.11 36.58 -4.92
CA ARG A 403 47.87 36.79 -6.36
C ARG A 403 46.43 36.54 -6.79
N SER A 404 45.52 36.40 -5.89
CA SER A 404 44.07 36.29 -6.13
C SER A 404 43.32 37.22 -5.18
N THR A 405 42.16 37.71 -5.63
CA THR A 405 41.24 38.49 -4.77
C THR A 405 40.35 37.57 -3.92
N VAL A 406 39.82 38.08 -2.83
CA VAL A 406 38.80 37.36 -2.01
C VAL A 406 37.58 37.02 -2.84
N LEU A 407 37.19 37.90 -3.77
CA LEU A 407 36.06 37.71 -4.68
C LEU A 407 36.28 36.50 -5.60
N ASP A 408 37.46 36.42 -6.27
CA ASP A 408 37.79 35.33 -7.18
C ASP A 408 37.83 33.99 -6.45
N TYR A 409 38.43 33.96 -5.25
CA TYR A 409 38.44 32.80 -4.38
C TYR A 409 37.02 32.33 -4.01
N ASN A 410 36.15 33.29 -3.56
CA ASN A 410 34.77 33.01 -3.17
C ASN A 410 33.97 32.48 -4.38
N ASN A 411 34.12 33.07 -5.56
CA ASN A 411 33.44 32.63 -6.76
C ASN A 411 33.88 31.21 -7.18
N ALA A 412 35.17 30.91 -7.15
CA ALA A 412 35.68 29.58 -7.47
C ALA A 412 35.18 28.53 -6.44
N LYS A 413 35.19 28.89 -5.12
CA LYS A 413 34.69 28.05 -4.06
C LYS A 413 33.19 27.72 -4.24
N THR A 414 32.36 28.74 -4.39
CA THR A 414 30.91 28.57 -4.58
C THR A 414 30.59 27.73 -5.81
N LYS A 415 31.33 27.90 -6.90
CA LYS A 415 31.16 27.08 -8.10
C LYS A 415 31.54 25.63 -7.87
N MET A 416 32.61 25.36 -7.13
CA MET A 416 33.04 24.01 -6.75
C MET A 416 31.99 23.35 -5.85
N GLU A 417 31.51 24.02 -4.80
CA GLU A 417 30.50 23.54 -3.86
C GLU A 417 29.18 23.19 -4.55
N LYS A 418 28.74 24.06 -5.46
CA LYS A 418 27.53 23.80 -6.25
C LYS A 418 27.70 22.56 -7.14
N SER A 419 28.81 22.47 -7.88
CA SER A 419 29.06 21.32 -8.77
C SER A 419 29.24 20.00 -7.98
N GLU A 420 29.79 20.05 -6.76
CA GLU A 420 29.88 18.90 -5.85
C GLU A 420 28.48 18.42 -5.42
N SER A 421 27.62 19.35 -5.00
CA SER A 421 26.23 19.05 -4.62
C SER A 421 25.44 18.48 -5.81
N ASP A 422 25.58 19.06 -6.99
CA ASP A 422 24.94 18.59 -8.22
C ASP A 422 25.40 17.16 -8.59
N MET A 423 26.70 16.87 -8.44
CA MET A 423 27.26 15.52 -8.69
C MET A 423 26.70 14.49 -7.70
N ILE A 424 26.57 14.82 -6.42
CA ILE A 424 25.99 13.89 -5.41
C ILE A 424 24.53 13.63 -5.70
N GLN A 425 23.76 14.67 -6.00
CA GLN A 425 22.36 14.49 -6.37
C GLN A 425 22.22 13.58 -7.58
N ALA A 426 23.01 13.80 -8.63
CA ALA A 426 23.02 12.96 -9.81
C ALA A 426 23.47 11.51 -9.51
N LYS A 427 24.45 11.31 -8.59
CA LYS A 427 24.89 9.98 -8.14
C LYS A 427 23.73 9.19 -7.53
N TYR A 428 22.99 9.77 -6.59
CA TYR A 428 21.86 9.08 -5.95
C TYR A 428 20.67 8.90 -6.90
N GLU A 429 20.48 9.81 -7.87
CA GLU A 429 19.47 9.66 -8.91
C GLU A 429 19.75 8.44 -9.81
N VAL A 430 21.03 8.20 -10.19
CA VAL A 430 21.43 6.96 -10.90
C VAL A 430 21.12 5.72 -10.07
N ILE A 431 21.56 5.70 -8.79
CA ILE A 431 21.37 4.57 -7.90
C ILE A 431 19.87 4.23 -7.78
N PHE A 432 19.03 5.25 -7.61
CA PHE A 432 17.58 5.06 -7.48
C PHE A 432 16.96 4.50 -8.77
N ASN A 433 17.23 5.11 -9.90
CA ASN A 433 16.66 4.65 -11.18
C ASN A 433 17.14 3.24 -11.58
N CYS A 434 18.40 2.90 -11.28
CA CYS A 434 18.87 1.52 -11.45
C CYS A 434 18.16 0.54 -10.51
N LYS A 435 17.86 0.93 -9.26
CA LYS A 435 17.07 0.08 -8.35
C LYS A 435 15.63 -0.15 -8.83
N ILE A 436 15.02 0.83 -9.49
CA ILE A 436 13.72 0.64 -10.17
C ILE A 436 13.85 -0.37 -11.31
N LEU A 437 14.91 -0.30 -12.12
CA LEU A 437 15.14 -1.27 -13.18
C LEU A 437 15.42 -2.67 -12.63
N ASP A 438 16.22 -2.81 -11.55
CA ASP A 438 16.44 -4.06 -10.83
C ASP A 438 15.10 -4.70 -10.41
N PHE A 439 14.17 -3.85 -9.91
CA PHE A 439 12.84 -4.27 -9.53
C PHE A 439 12.04 -4.83 -10.73
N TYR A 440 12.11 -4.19 -11.89
CA TYR A 440 11.42 -4.70 -13.09
C TYR A 440 12.10 -5.93 -13.71
N ALA A 441 13.41 -6.12 -13.50
CA ALA A 441 14.17 -7.25 -14.02
C ALA A 441 14.02 -8.53 -13.16
N GLN A 442 13.78 -8.40 -11.85
CA GLN A 442 13.66 -9.55 -10.93
C GLN A 442 12.25 -10.13 -10.88
N GLU A 443 12.14 -11.45 -10.78
CA GLU A 443 10.84 -12.15 -10.74
C GLU A 443 10.03 -11.92 -9.45
N ARG A 444 10.68 -11.77 -8.32
CA ARG A 444 10.08 -11.50 -7.00
C ARG A 444 11.12 -10.96 -6.03
N PHE A 445 10.85 -9.81 -5.43
CA PHE A 445 11.65 -9.31 -4.31
C PHE A 445 11.42 -10.07 -2.98
N ALA A 446 10.54 -11.04 -2.94
CA ALA A 446 10.03 -11.65 -1.71
C ALA A 446 10.69 -12.96 -1.27
N ASN A 447 11.77 -13.40 -1.90
CA ASN A 447 12.41 -14.69 -1.56
C ASN A 447 13.94 -14.61 -1.32
N ASN A 448 14.49 -13.47 -0.86
CA ASN A 448 15.84 -13.46 -0.31
C ASN A 448 15.88 -12.67 0.99
#